data_9c63b9ef6289462b33e47cddf0af1888
#
_entry.id   9c63b9ef6289462b33e47cddf0af1888
#
_cell.length_a   1.000
_cell.length_b   1.000
_cell.length_c   1.000
_cell.angle_alpha   90.00
_cell.angle_beta   90.00
_cell.angle_gamma   90.00
#
_symmetry.space_group_name_H-M   'P 1'
#
loop_
_entity.id
_entity.type
_entity.pdbx_description
1 polymer ?
#
loop_
_entity_poly.entity_id
_entity_poly.type
_entity_poly.pdbx_seq_one_letter_code
_entity_poly.pdbx_strand_id
1 'polypeptide(L)'
;MEAKVGIIGNKVVHVVKDTDPISVAAKELSEHNIGALIVIDNSEKVVGIITERDLVRVVADKKLDAKVSDYMTRNVLGVTEDTDIIDALEVMLEHGFRHLPILGKDGKIVGIVSIRDLVRSMLDPHVFQFRKEASEVKGTGYTCPVCGMEIDEYGYCGCGTGSG
;
A
#
# COMPACT_ATOMS: atom_id res chain seq x y z
N MET A 1 24.39 0.81 3.51
CA MET A 1 23.73 0.46 2.22
C MET A 1 22.37 1.14 2.26
N GLU A 2 22.16 2.11 1.38
CA GLU A 2 20.89 2.85 1.35
C GLU A 2 19.80 1.94 0.77
N ALA A 3 18.75 1.68 1.54
CA ALA A 3 17.63 0.88 1.05
C ALA A 3 16.76 1.71 0.09
N LYS A 4 16.42 1.12 -1.04
CA LYS A 4 15.61 1.75 -2.09
C LYS A 4 14.17 1.26 -2.03
N VAL A 5 13.21 2.13 -2.33
CA VAL A 5 11.78 1.77 -2.29
C VAL A 5 11.43 0.63 -3.26
N GLY A 6 12.15 0.49 -4.35
CA GLY A 6 11.98 -0.62 -5.30
C GLY A 6 12.22 -2.01 -4.70
N ILE A 7 12.99 -2.10 -3.63
CA ILE A 7 13.26 -3.35 -2.92
C ILE A 7 12.14 -3.70 -1.94
N ILE A 8 11.60 -2.69 -1.25
CA ILE A 8 10.64 -2.87 -0.16
C ILE A 8 9.18 -2.72 -0.59
N GLY A 9 8.93 -2.03 -1.71
CA GLY A 9 7.58 -1.81 -2.21
C GLY A 9 6.90 -3.12 -2.66
N ASN A 10 5.58 -3.17 -2.49
CA ASN A 10 4.79 -4.29 -2.96
C ASN A 10 4.68 -4.25 -4.50
N LYS A 11 5.06 -5.33 -5.16
CA LYS A 11 4.98 -5.48 -6.62
C LYS A 11 3.58 -5.89 -7.11
N VAL A 12 2.74 -6.42 -6.21
CA VAL A 12 1.34 -6.70 -6.53
C VAL A 12 0.55 -5.43 -6.27
N VAL A 13 0.15 -4.77 -7.35
CA VAL A 13 -0.60 -3.51 -7.31
C VAL A 13 -2.04 -3.77 -7.73
N HIS A 14 -2.98 -3.51 -6.83
CA HIS A 14 -4.39 -3.53 -7.13
C HIS A 14 -4.82 -2.18 -7.68
N VAL A 15 -5.52 -2.20 -8.80
CA VAL A 15 -5.97 -0.99 -9.51
C VAL A 15 -7.47 -1.00 -9.72
N VAL A 16 -8.05 0.20 -9.82
CA VAL A 16 -9.43 0.42 -10.29
C VAL A 16 -9.43 1.52 -11.33
N LYS A 17 -10.45 1.57 -12.16
CA LYS A 17 -10.62 2.67 -13.12
C LYS A 17 -11.30 3.86 -12.45
N ASP A 18 -10.96 5.04 -12.92
CA ASP A 18 -11.59 6.29 -12.48
C ASP A 18 -13.09 6.32 -12.76
N THR A 19 -13.53 5.60 -13.79
CA THR A 19 -14.94 5.45 -14.20
C THR A 19 -15.71 4.36 -13.45
N ASP A 20 -15.01 3.50 -12.69
CA ASP A 20 -15.66 2.42 -11.94
C ASP A 20 -16.57 2.96 -10.84
N PRO A 21 -17.66 2.24 -10.52
CA PRO A 21 -18.47 2.54 -9.35
C PRO A 21 -17.65 2.41 -8.07
N ILE A 22 -17.97 3.22 -7.06
CA ILE A 22 -17.34 3.16 -5.73
C ILE A 22 -17.43 1.77 -5.10
N SER A 23 -18.50 1.03 -5.39
CA SER A 23 -18.70 -0.33 -4.90
C SER A 23 -17.62 -1.32 -5.38
N VAL A 24 -17.04 -1.09 -6.56
CA VAL A 24 -15.91 -1.89 -7.08
C VAL A 24 -14.68 -1.62 -6.23
N ALA A 25 -14.35 -0.35 -5.96
CA ALA A 25 -13.22 -0.02 -5.09
C ALA A 25 -13.40 -0.58 -3.67
N ALA A 26 -14.61 -0.47 -3.11
CA ALA A 26 -14.91 -1.03 -1.79
C ALA A 26 -14.72 -2.55 -1.74
N LYS A 27 -15.16 -3.24 -2.79
CA LYS A 27 -14.99 -4.69 -2.91
C LYS A 27 -13.51 -5.08 -2.98
N GLU A 28 -12.73 -4.44 -3.86
CA GLU A 28 -11.29 -4.70 -4.00
C GLU A 28 -10.53 -4.47 -2.70
N LEU A 29 -10.77 -3.33 -2.00
CA LEU A 29 -10.15 -3.05 -0.71
C LEU A 29 -10.48 -4.12 0.33
N SER A 30 -11.75 -4.56 0.39
CA SER A 30 -12.22 -5.54 1.35
C SER A 30 -11.71 -6.95 1.07
N GLU A 31 -11.81 -7.42 -0.18
CA GLU A 31 -11.43 -8.79 -0.56
C GLU A 31 -9.92 -9.03 -0.46
N HIS A 32 -9.12 -8.02 -0.76
CA HIS A 32 -7.66 -8.10 -0.68
C HIS A 32 -7.09 -7.59 0.64
N ASN A 33 -7.95 -7.09 1.56
CA ASN A 33 -7.56 -6.54 2.85
C ASN A 33 -6.46 -5.47 2.72
N ILE A 34 -6.64 -4.54 1.78
CA ILE A 34 -5.71 -3.45 1.49
C ILE A 34 -6.33 -2.10 1.79
N GLY A 35 -5.50 -1.11 2.15
CA GLY A 35 -5.96 0.22 2.57
C GLY A 35 -6.05 1.24 1.44
N ALA A 36 -5.50 0.94 0.27
CA ALA A 36 -5.45 1.86 -0.86
C ALA A 36 -5.43 1.13 -2.20
N LEU A 37 -6.02 1.76 -3.22
CA LEU A 37 -5.98 1.33 -4.62
C LEU A 37 -5.44 2.45 -5.49
N ILE A 38 -4.63 2.09 -6.46
CA ILE A 38 -4.22 2.99 -7.52
C ILE A 38 -5.37 3.13 -8.51
N VAL A 39 -5.67 4.37 -8.88
CA VAL A 39 -6.70 4.67 -9.88
C VAL A 39 -6.03 4.96 -11.21
N ILE A 40 -6.47 4.26 -12.25
CA ILE A 40 -5.98 4.41 -13.62
C ILE A 40 -7.09 4.88 -14.54
N ASP A 41 -6.71 5.56 -15.61
CA ASP A 41 -7.61 5.89 -16.71
C ASP A 41 -7.70 4.75 -17.74
N ASN A 42 -8.47 4.98 -18.82
CA ASN A 42 -8.60 4.01 -19.90
C ASN A 42 -7.30 3.75 -20.68
N SER A 43 -6.29 4.61 -20.53
CA SER A 43 -4.96 4.46 -21.13
C SER A 43 -3.97 3.81 -20.16
N GLU A 44 -4.46 3.25 -19.04
CA GLU A 44 -3.65 2.65 -17.96
C GLU A 44 -2.69 3.63 -17.27
N LYS A 45 -2.93 4.92 -17.41
CA LYS A 45 -2.16 5.95 -16.73
C LYS A 45 -2.70 6.15 -15.32
N VAL A 46 -1.80 6.30 -14.35
CA VAL A 46 -2.17 6.64 -12.97
C VAL A 46 -2.75 8.03 -12.92
N VAL A 47 -3.99 8.16 -12.45
CA VAL A 47 -4.74 9.42 -12.34
C VAL A 47 -5.16 9.75 -10.92
N GLY A 48 -5.02 8.80 -9.98
CA GLY A 48 -5.39 9.02 -8.60
C GLY A 48 -5.05 7.84 -7.69
N ILE A 49 -5.43 8.02 -6.45
CA ILE A 49 -5.45 6.98 -5.41
C ILE A 49 -6.78 7.09 -4.66
N ILE A 50 -7.37 5.94 -4.30
CA ILE A 50 -8.55 5.87 -3.45
C ILE A 50 -8.26 4.97 -2.25
N THR A 51 -8.73 5.38 -1.09
CA THR A 51 -8.41 4.75 0.19
C THR A 51 -9.68 4.41 0.98
N GLU A 52 -9.54 3.60 2.03
CA GLU A 52 -10.62 3.33 2.99
C GLU A 52 -11.22 4.62 3.57
N ARG A 53 -10.39 5.66 3.79
CA ARG A 53 -10.87 6.97 4.29
C ARG A 53 -11.82 7.64 3.30
N ASP A 54 -11.57 7.50 2.00
CA ASP A 54 -12.45 8.04 0.97
C ASP A 54 -13.80 7.32 0.97
N LEU A 55 -13.81 5.99 1.21
CA LEU A 55 -15.05 5.23 1.35
C LEU A 55 -15.87 5.68 2.57
N VAL A 56 -15.22 6.03 3.67
CA VAL A 56 -15.91 6.61 4.83
C VAL A 56 -16.61 7.92 4.45
N ARG A 57 -15.95 8.77 3.64
CA ARG A 57 -16.57 10.00 3.11
C ARG A 57 -17.75 9.72 2.20
N VAL A 58 -17.65 8.73 1.32
CA VAL A 58 -18.77 8.28 0.46
C VAL A 58 -19.99 7.91 1.30
N VAL A 59 -19.79 7.15 2.39
CA VAL A 59 -20.87 6.75 3.29
C VAL A 59 -21.45 7.97 4.04
N ALA A 60 -20.59 8.85 4.54
CA ALA A 60 -21.01 10.09 5.23
C ALA A 60 -21.86 10.98 4.32
N ASP A 61 -21.47 11.10 3.05
CA ASP A 61 -22.16 11.89 2.04
C ASP A 61 -23.39 11.18 1.42
N LYS A 62 -23.60 9.90 1.79
CA LYS A 62 -24.70 9.06 1.23
C LYS A 62 -24.64 8.92 -0.30
N LYS A 63 -23.42 8.85 -0.88
CA LYS A 63 -23.16 8.80 -2.32
C LYS A 63 -22.67 7.44 -2.78
N LEU A 64 -23.37 6.38 -2.41
CA LEU A 64 -23.01 4.98 -2.74
C LEU A 64 -23.02 4.66 -4.23
N ASP A 65 -23.69 5.50 -5.04
CA ASP A 65 -23.76 5.43 -6.50
C ASP A 65 -22.67 6.25 -7.21
N ALA A 66 -21.78 6.90 -6.46
CA ALA A 66 -20.70 7.71 -7.01
C ALA A 66 -19.68 6.85 -7.77
N LYS A 67 -18.89 7.52 -8.61
CA LYS A 67 -17.72 6.94 -9.29
C LYS A 67 -16.46 7.11 -8.45
N VAL A 68 -15.46 6.28 -8.70
CA VAL A 68 -14.13 6.39 -8.08
C VAL A 68 -13.56 7.80 -8.29
N SER A 69 -13.70 8.37 -9.49
CA SER A 69 -13.24 9.72 -9.82
C SER A 69 -13.83 10.85 -8.98
N ASP A 70 -14.99 10.62 -8.35
CA ASP A 70 -15.66 11.64 -7.54
C ASP A 70 -15.03 11.79 -6.14
N TYR A 71 -14.35 10.73 -5.66
CA TYR A 71 -13.81 10.66 -4.31
C TYR A 71 -12.30 10.42 -4.23
N MET A 72 -11.67 9.98 -5.32
CA MET A 72 -10.23 9.73 -5.36
C MET A 72 -9.42 11.00 -5.10
N THR A 73 -8.24 10.85 -4.52
CA THR A 73 -7.24 11.92 -4.51
C THR A 73 -6.55 11.97 -5.86
N ARG A 74 -6.59 13.14 -6.50
CA ARG A 74 -5.90 13.45 -7.77
C ARG A 74 -4.48 13.96 -7.49
N ASN A 75 -3.69 14.12 -8.54
CA ASN A 75 -2.30 14.62 -8.45
C ASN A 75 -1.44 13.80 -7.50
N VAL A 76 -1.49 12.49 -7.67
CA VAL A 76 -0.71 11.55 -6.87
C VAL A 76 0.76 11.75 -7.16
N LEU A 77 1.53 12.05 -6.12
CA LEU A 77 2.98 12.03 -6.19
C LEU A 77 3.44 10.57 -6.22
N GLY A 78 4.19 10.21 -7.25
CA GLY A 78 4.86 8.93 -7.34
C GLY A 78 6.35 9.06 -7.04
N VAL A 79 6.95 7.96 -6.65
CA VAL A 79 8.41 7.82 -6.50
C VAL A 79 8.93 6.80 -7.52
N THR A 80 10.22 6.79 -7.75
CA THR A 80 10.86 5.79 -8.62
C THR A 80 11.42 4.64 -7.80
N GLU A 81 11.72 3.51 -8.44
CA GLU A 81 12.33 2.35 -7.76
C GLU A 81 13.65 2.69 -7.07
N ASP A 82 14.40 3.69 -7.60
CA ASP A 82 15.69 4.14 -7.08
C ASP A 82 15.57 5.19 -5.96
N THR A 83 14.36 5.60 -5.58
CA THR A 83 14.15 6.57 -4.50
C THR A 83 14.58 5.98 -3.16
N ASP A 84 15.30 6.75 -2.35
CA ASP A 84 15.67 6.35 -1.00
C ASP A 84 14.46 6.30 -0.09
N ILE A 85 14.47 5.37 0.87
CA ILE A 85 13.37 5.21 1.83
C ILE A 85 13.15 6.46 2.67
N ILE A 86 14.21 7.20 2.99
CA ILE A 86 14.12 8.45 3.74
C ILE A 86 13.41 9.52 2.91
N ASP A 87 13.79 9.69 1.65
CA ASP A 87 13.17 10.66 0.74
C ASP A 87 11.68 10.34 0.53
N ALA A 88 11.34 9.05 0.37
CA ALA A 88 9.96 8.63 0.26
C ALA A 88 9.16 8.92 1.55
N LEU A 89 9.78 8.72 2.71
CA LEU A 89 9.15 9.04 3.99
C LEU A 89 8.94 10.55 4.15
N GLU A 90 9.90 11.38 3.76
CA GLU A 90 9.75 12.83 3.77
C GLU A 90 8.56 13.27 2.92
N VAL A 91 8.46 12.77 1.68
CA VAL A 91 7.30 13.04 0.80
C VAL A 91 5.99 12.66 1.47
N MET A 92 5.93 11.49 2.12
CA MET A 92 4.71 11.05 2.82
C MET A 92 4.34 11.98 3.97
N LEU A 93 5.34 12.41 4.77
CA LEU A 93 5.13 13.26 5.94
C LEU A 93 4.73 14.69 5.54
N GLU A 94 5.40 15.27 4.55
CA GLU A 94 5.11 16.64 4.08
C GLU A 94 3.69 16.77 3.51
N HIS A 95 3.23 15.73 2.80
CA HIS A 95 1.92 15.76 2.13
C HIS A 95 0.81 15.03 2.89
N GLY A 96 1.12 14.41 4.03
CA GLY A 96 0.15 13.62 4.79
C GLY A 96 -0.29 12.33 4.09
N PHE A 97 0.53 11.82 3.17
CA PHE A 97 0.26 10.57 2.46
C PHE A 97 0.74 9.37 3.28
N ARG A 98 0.07 8.23 3.12
CA ARG A 98 0.49 6.96 3.73
C ARG A 98 0.88 5.90 2.71
N HIS A 99 0.66 6.19 1.45
CA HIS A 99 1.00 5.32 0.33
C HIS A 99 1.54 6.17 -0.83
N LEU A 100 2.55 5.66 -1.51
CA LEU A 100 3.09 6.25 -2.74
C LEU A 100 3.16 5.18 -3.82
N PRO A 101 2.67 5.47 -5.04
CA PRO A 101 2.92 4.61 -6.18
C PRO A 101 4.40 4.67 -6.55
N ILE A 102 4.95 3.52 -6.93
CA ILE A 102 6.29 3.39 -7.48
C ILE A 102 6.15 3.32 -8.99
N LEU A 103 6.80 4.25 -9.67
CA LEU A 103 6.74 4.39 -11.12
C LEU A 103 8.03 3.85 -11.75
N GLY A 104 7.88 3.08 -12.80
CA GLY A 104 8.97 2.67 -13.67
C GLY A 104 9.47 3.81 -14.55
N LYS A 105 10.53 3.57 -15.31
CA LYS A 105 11.14 4.56 -16.22
C LYS A 105 10.21 5.02 -17.34
N ASP A 106 9.22 4.21 -17.67
CA ASP A 106 8.17 4.51 -18.65
C ASP A 106 6.95 5.24 -18.05
N GLY A 107 7.00 5.58 -16.76
CA GLY A 107 5.92 6.24 -16.02
C GLY A 107 4.76 5.31 -15.62
N LYS A 108 4.87 4.01 -15.92
CA LYS A 108 3.86 3.04 -15.49
C LYS A 108 4.07 2.62 -14.05
N ILE A 109 2.97 2.22 -13.40
CA ILE A 109 3.03 1.70 -12.04
C ILE A 109 3.76 0.35 -12.02
N VAL A 110 4.76 0.23 -11.15
CA VAL A 110 5.53 -1.01 -10.93
C VAL A 110 5.44 -1.51 -9.49
N GLY A 111 4.86 -0.72 -8.61
CA GLY A 111 4.69 -1.07 -7.20
C GLY A 111 3.97 0.01 -6.42
N ILE A 112 3.74 -0.29 -5.16
CA ILE A 112 3.23 0.65 -4.16
C ILE A 112 4.03 0.48 -2.88
N VAL A 113 4.33 1.57 -2.19
CA VAL A 113 4.99 1.55 -0.89
C VAL A 113 4.13 2.29 0.13
N SER A 114 3.98 1.71 1.31
CA SER A 114 3.27 2.35 2.43
C SER A 114 4.26 2.89 3.46
N ILE A 115 3.78 3.83 4.29
CA ILE A 115 4.57 4.33 5.42
C ILE A 115 4.97 3.19 6.36
N ARG A 116 4.13 2.15 6.48
CA ARG A 116 4.41 0.95 7.27
C ARG A 116 5.60 0.18 6.71
N ASP A 117 5.70 0.04 5.38
CA ASP A 117 6.82 -0.63 4.74
C ASP A 117 8.13 0.12 4.97
N LEU A 118 8.10 1.46 4.88
CA LEU A 118 9.26 2.31 5.16
C LEU A 118 9.72 2.17 6.61
N VAL A 119 8.80 2.34 7.57
CA VAL A 119 9.11 2.21 9.00
C VAL A 119 9.66 0.82 9.31
N ARG A 120 9.05 -0.21 8.76
CA ARG A 120 9.48 -1.60 8.93
C ARG A 120 10.91 -1.81 8.46
N SER A 121 11.27 -1.30 7.28
CA SER A 121 12.64 -1.40 6.74
C SER A 121 13.68 -0.64 7.58
N MET A 122 13.28 0.43 8.25
CA MET A 122 14.16 1.19 9.13
C MET A 122 14.40 0.47 10.47
N LEU A 123 13.38 -0.22 10.99
CA LEU A 123 13.47 -0.92 12.28
C LEU A 123 14.21 -2.25 12.15
N ASP A 124 14.09 -2.93 11.02
CA ASP A 124 14.74 -4.20 10.76
C ASP A 124 15.23 -4.32 9.31
N PRO A 125 16.44 -3.77 9.03
CA PRO A 125 17.05 -3.86 7.70
C PRO A 125 17.27 -5.29 7.22
N HIS A 126 17.35 -6.27 8.12
CA HIS A 126 17.58 -7.68 7.77
C HIS A 126 16.33 -8.36 7.22
N VAL A 127 15.13 -7.93 7.60
CA VAL A 127 13.86 -8.46 7.06
C VAL A 127 13.77 -8.31 5.55
N PHE A 128 14.40 -7.30 4.97
CA PHE A 128 14.36 -7.04 3.54
C PHE A 128 15.56 -7.62 2.76
N GLN A 129 16.66 -7.92 3.42
CA GLN A 129 17.83 -8.55 2.79
C GLN A 129 17.66 -10.06 2.58
N PHE A 130 16.83 -10.69 3.38
CA PHE A 130 16.58 -12.12 3.32
C PHE A 130 15.07 -12.36 3.46
N ARG A 131 14.33 -12.25 2.36
CA ARG A 131 13.02 -12.90 2.29
C ARG A 131 13.26 -14.40 2.36
N LYS A 132 13.27 -14.94 3.58
CA LYS A 132 13.09 -16.35 3.77
C LYS A 132 11.77 -16.75 3.11
N GLU A 133 11.76 -17.87 2.42
CA GLU A 133 10.51 -18.52 2.05
C GLU A 133 9.62 -18.60 3.29
N ALA A 134 8.31 -18.41 3.14
CA ALA A 134 7.38 -18.42 4.28
C ALA A 134 7.51 -19.70 5.13
N SER A 135 7.97 -20.79 4.51
CA SER A 135 8.30 -22.08 5.17
C SER A 135 9.53 -22.05 6.08
N GLU A 136 10.39 -21.04 5.95
CA GLU A 136 11.63 -20.91 6.73
C GLU A 136 11.47 -19.97 7.92
N VAL A 137 10.35 -19.24 8.02
CA VAL A 137 10.04 -18.33 9.12
C VAL A 137 9.50 -19.14 10.30
N LYS A 138 10.15 -19.03 11.44
CA LYS A 138 9.77 -19.76 12.65
C LYS A 138 8.82 -18.92 13.51
N GLY A 139 7.81 -19.60 14.05
CA GLY A 139 6.98 -19.02 15.09
C GLY A 139 7.72 -18.90 16.42
N THR A 140 7.35 -17.93 17.24
CA THR A 140 7.94 -17.71 18.57
C THR A 140 7.20 -18.42 19.69
N GLY A 141 6.05 -19.00 19.41
CA GLY A 141 5.12 -19.55 20.42
C GLY A 141 4.26 -18.47 21.11
N TYR A 142 4.48 -17.20 20.83
CA TYR A 142 3.65 -16.11 21.36
C TYR A 142 2.50 -15.78 20.41
N THR A 143 1.33 -15.51 20.99
CA THR A 143 0.12 -15.19 20.24
C THR A 143 -0.14 -13.70 20.25
N CYS A 144 -0.44 -13.14 19.09
CA CYS A 144 -0.79 -11.73 18.98
C CYS A 144 -2.13 -11.46 19.70
N PRO A 145 -2.19 -10.50 20.64
CA PRO A 145 -3.41 -10.21 21.37
C PRO A 145 -4.51 -9.56 20.52
N VAL A 146 -4.17 -9.12 19.30
CA VAL A 146 -5.11 -8.45 18.40
C VAL A 146 -5.78 -9.43 17.44
N CYS A 147 -5.01 -10.30 16.79
CA CYS A 147 -5.53 -11.21 15.76
C CYS A 147 -5.51 -12.70 16.16
N GLY A 148 -4.91 -13.05 17.30
CA GLY A 148 -4.84 -14.44 17.77
C GLY A 148 -3.88 -15.34 17.00
N MET A 149 -3.15 -14.82 16.01
CA MET A 149 -2.16 -15.58 15.25
C MET A 149 -0.81 -15.59 15.97
N GLU A 150 -0.03 -16.62 15.74
CA GLU A 150 1.32 -16.72 16.28
C GLU A 150 2.19 -15.60 15.70
N ILE A 151 3.02 -15.02 16.57
CA ILE A 151 4.03 -14.02 16.20
C ILE A 151 5.26 -14.78 15.73
N ASP A 152 5.81 -14.43 14.58
CA ASP A 152 7.02 -15.02 14.04
C ASP A 152 8.31 -14.50 14.70
N GLU A 153 9.44 -15.10 14.35
CA GLU A 153 10.77 -14.74 14.87
C GLU A 153 11.18 -13.27 14.61
N TYR A 154 10.45 -12.57 13.73
CA TYR A 154 10.64 -11.17 13.39
C TYR A 154 9.63 -10.24 14.06
N GLY A 155 8.76 -10.78 14.90
CA GLY A 155 7.73 -10.02 15.61
C GLY A 155 6.47 -9.75 14.81
N TYR A 156 6.23 -10.46 13.70
CA TYR A 156 5.06 -10.28 12.85
C TYR A 156 3.98 -11.31 13.13
N CYS A 157 2.74 -10.89 12.96
CA CYS A 157 1.55 -11.72 13.00
C CYS A 157 0.63 -11.39 11.81
N GLY A 158 -0.45 -12.14 11.62
CA GLY A 158 -1.36 -11.94 10.50
C GLY A 158 -1.94 -10.53 10.35
N CYS A 159 -2.11 -9.78 11.44
CA CYS A 159 -2.61 -8.40 11.37
C CYS A 159 -1.53 -7.39 10.94
N GLY A 160 -0.27 -7.80 10.91
CA GLY A 160 0.85 -6.97 10.45
C GLY A 160 1.29 -7.26 9.02
N THR A 161 0.97 -8.44 8.52
CA THR A 161 1.25 -8.85 7.13
C THR A 161 0.11 -8.49 6.19
N GLY A 162 -0.90 -7.81 6.70
CA GLY A 162 -1.93 -7.29 5.83
C GLY A 162 -1.23 -6.64 4.65
N SER A 163 -1.23 -7.34 3.53
CA SER A 163 -1.03 -6.79 2.22
C SER A 163 -2.00 -5.63 2.12
N GLY A 164 -1.58 -4.56 2.62
CA GLY A 164 -2.26 -3.29 2.56
C GLY A 164 -1.26 -2.29 2.13
#